data_2a616a8a2d115b047db43b05dc4c7209
#
_entry.id   2a616a8a2d115b047db43b05dc4c7209
#
_cell.length_a   1.000
_cell.length_b   1.000
_cell.length_c   1.000
_cell.angle_alpha   90.00
_cell.angle_beta   90.00
_cell.angle_gamma   90.00
#
_symmetry.space_group_name_H-M   'P 1'
#
loop_
_entity.id
_entity.type
_entity.pdbx_description
1 polymer ?
#
loop_
_entity_poly.entity_id
_entity_poly.type
_entity_poly.pdbx_seq_one_letter_code
_entity_poly.pdbx_strand_id
1 'polypeptide(L)'
;MATIMDAAAGLSKGAVVIVYDGDEREGEADMVICARFATPAIIEKLRREAGGLICAAIDRPDAEKLGLPFFTDLLEKSPALDAISCRKTAYGDKPAFSLPVNHCNVYTGISDDDRALTMKKLDEVIRERPEDFKKEFYAPGHVFLLIGRGIRNRRGHTELSLELGRAARLDGAMILCEMLGSGKALSRKEAQEYAKRNGLIFIEGKDIAGK
;
A
#
# COMPACT_ATOMS: atom_id res chain seq x y z
N MET A 1 -12.88 -19.35 7.21
CA MET A 1 -11.98 -18.36 6.60
C MET A 1 -12.84 -17.32 5.94
N ALA A 2 -12.43 -16.06 6.01
CA ALA A 2 -13.17 -15.00 5.34
C ALA A 2 -13.01 -15.13 3.81
N THR A 3 -14.04 -14.77 3.07
CA THR A 3 -14.03 -14.73 1.61
C THR A 3 -13.59 -13.36 1.12
N ILE A 4 -13.23 -13.26 -0.15
CA ILE A 4 -12.94 -11.94 -0.79
C ILE A 4 -14.14 -11.00 -0.66
N MET A 5 -15.37 -11.51 -0.68
CA MET A 5 -16.59 -10.71 -0.52
C MET A 5 -16.73 -10.14 0.89
N ASP A 6 -16.38 -10.93 1.92
CA ASP A 6 -16.40 -10.45 3.30
C ASP A 6 -15.36 -9.34 3.50
N ALA A 7 -14.14 -9.52 2.97
CA ALA A 7 -13.07 -8.55 3.03
C ALA A 7 -13.43 -7.26 2.25
N ALA A 8 -13.99 -7.39 1.05
CA ALA A 8 -14.46 -6.28 0.25
C ALA A 8 -15.59 -5.49 0.93
N ALA A 9 -16.54 -6.19 1.56
CA ALA A 9 -17.62 -5.56 2.33
C ALA A 9 -17.10 -4.81 3.56
N GLY A 10 -16.05 -5.30 4.22
CA GLY A 10 -15.38 -4.60 5.31
C GLY A 10 -14.68 -3.34 4.80
N LEU A 11 -13.86 -3.46 3.76
CA LEU A 11 -13.13 -2.35 3.13
C LEU A 11 -14.06 -1.23 2.66
N SER A 12 -15.19 -1.56 2.04
CA SER A 12 -16.15 -0.57 1.54
C SER A 12 -16.77 0.28 2.67
N LYS A 13 -16.70 -0.18 3.92
CA LYS A 13 -17.13 0.52 5.13
C LYS A 13 -15.99 1.20 5.88
N GLY A 14 -14.78 1.19 5.33
CA GLY A 14 -13.59 1.78 5.96
C GLY A 14 -12.95 0.90 7.05
N ALA A 15 -13.23 -0.42 7.06
CA ALA A 15 -12.55 -1.33 7.97
C ALA A 15 -11.13 -1.65 7.48
N VAL A 16 -10.21 -1.84 8.43
CA VAL A 16 -8.89 -2.42 8.16
C VAL A 16 -9.04 -3.92 7.95
N VAL A 17 -8.41 -4.44 6.89
CA VAL A 17 -8.33 -5.87 6.57
C VAL A 17 -6.88 -6.31 6.65
N ILE A 18 -6.62 -7.51 7.18
CA ILE A 18 -5.29 -8.10 7.21
C ILE A 18 -5.15 -9.05 6.02
N VAL A 19 -4.16 -8.81 5.18
CA VAL A 19 -3.85 -9.60 3.99
C VAL A 19 -2.52 -10.32 4.19
N TYR A 20 -2.50 -11.63 4.06
CA TYR A 20 -1.28 -12.46 4.09
C TYR A 20 -0.95 -12.93 2.67
N ASP A 21 0.26 -12.62 2.19
CA ASP A 21 0.61 -12.84 0.78
C ASP A 21 0.89 -14.30 0.39
N GLY A 22 1.32 -15.14 1.33
CA GLY A 22 1.58 -16.56 1.13
C GLY A 22 3.00 -16.99 1.52
N ASP A 23 3.14 -18.26 1.94
CA ASP A 23 4.41 -18.83 2.41
C ASP A 23 5.47 -18.95 1.28
N GLU A 24 5.02 -18.94 0.03
CA GLU A 24 5.87 -19.01 -1.17
C GLU A 24 6.40 -17.64 -1.63
N ARG A 25 6.05 -16.58 -0.93
CA ARG A 25 6.48 -15.20 -1.24
C ARG A 25 7.28 -14.59 -0.09
N GLU A 26 6.78 -13.46 0.44
CA GLU A 26 7.39 -12.76 1.58
C GLU A 26 7.06 -13.50 2.88
N GLY A 27 5.91 -14.18 2.91
CA GLY A 27 5.40 -14.83 4.12
C GLY A 27 4.98 -13.81 5.17
N GLU A 28 4.51 -12.64 4.74
CA GLU A 28 4.19 -11.49 5.58
C GLU A 28 2.70 -11.16 5.54
N ALA A 29 2.25 -10.42 6.54
CA ALA A 29 0.89 -9.91 6.63
C ALA A 29 0.91 -8.40 6.70
N ASP A 30 0.04 -7.74 5.91
CA ASP A 30 -0.15 -6.30 5.92
C ASP A 30 -1.54 -5.92 6.44
N MET A 31 -1.61 -4.81 7.17
CA MET A 31 -2.87 -4.09 7.38
C MET A 31 -3.18 -3.25 6.15
N VAL A 32 -4.38 -3.45 5.59
CA VAL A 32 -4.84 -2.80 4.34
C VAL A 32 -6.13 -2.03 4.56
N ILE A 33 -6.22 -0.81 4.02
CA ILE A 33 -7.43 0.03 4.03
C ILE A 33 -7.43 0.94 2.80
N CYS A 34 -8.61 1.37 2.30
CA CYS A 34 -8.68 2.35 1.23
C CYS A 34 -8.29 3.76 1.73
N ALA A 35 -7.50 4.49 0.96
CA ALA A 35 -6.94 5.79 1.34
C ALA A 35 -8.00 6.88 1.55
N ARG A 36 -9.19 6.77 0.96
CA ARG A 36 -10.31 7.70 1.24
C ARG A 36 -10.76 7.68 2.70
N PHE A 37 -10.52 6.59 3.41
CA PHE A 37 -10.83 6.44 4.83
C PHE A 37 -9.65 6.80 5.74
N ALA A 38 -8.55 7.34 5.18
CA ALA A 38 -7.41 7.78 5.97
C ALA A 38 -7.82 8.84 6.99
N THR A 39 -7.49 8.58 8.24
CA THR A 39 -7.61 9.51 9.36
C THR A 39 -6.35 9.44 10.22
N PRO A 40 -6.03 10.45 11.03
CA PRO A 40 -4.90 10.39 11.96
C PRO A 40 -4.92 9.14 12.84
N ALA A 41 -6.10 8.76 13.34
CA ALA A 41 -6.28 7.55 14.16
C ALA A 41 -5.96 6.24 13.41
N ILE A 42 -6.27 6.17 12.10
CA ILE A 42 -5.89 5.03 11.26
C ILE A 42 -4.38 5.00 11.05
N ILE A 43 -3.74 6.12 10.77
CA ILE A 43 -2.28 6.19 10.61
C ILE A 43 -1.58 5.83 11.92
N GLU A 44 -2.07 6.33 13.06
CA GLU A 44 -1.56 5.93 14.38
C GLU A 44 -1.70 4.42 14.60
N LYS A 45 -2.86 3.84 14.29
CA LYS A 45 -3.08 2.39 14.39
C LYS A 45 -2.06 1.62 13.55
N LEU A 46 -1.89 1.96 12.28
CA LEU A 46 -0.92 1.29 11.40
C LEU A 46 0.51 1.40 11.95
N ARG A 47 0.92 2.60 12.38
CA ARG A 47 2.25 2.85 12.95
C ARG A 47 2.52 2.08 14.23
N ARG A 48 1.52 1.94 15.12
CA ARG A 48 1.68 1.32 16.44
C ARG A 48 1.44 -0.17 16.45
N GLU A 49 0.52 -0.65 15.63
CA GLU A 49 0.04 -2.02 15.70
C GLU A 49 0.55 -2.89 14.55
N ALA A 50 0.78 -2.33 13.37
CA ALA A 50 1.49 -2.99 12.28
C ALA A 50 3.00 -2.75 12.38
N GLY A 51 3.46 -1.52 12.39
CA GLY A 51 4.85 -1.14 12.68
C GLY A 51 5.79 -1.11 11.49
N GLY A 52 5.33 -1.50 10.31
CA GLY A 52 6.06 -1.45 9.06
C GLY A 52 6.06 -0.08 8.38
N LEU A 53 6.41 -0.04 7.11
CA LEU A 53 6.38 1.17 6.30
C LEU A 53 4.96 1.43 5.80
N ILE A 54 4.38 2.57 6.19
CA ILE A 54 3.05 2.94 5.71
C ILE A 54 3.17 3.46 4.28
N CYS A 55 2.63 2.70 3.33
CA CYS A 55 2.70 2.98 1.90
C CYS A 55 1.31 3.20 1.29
N ALA A 56 1.26 3.85 0.13
CA ALA A 56 0.06 3.96 -0.69
C ALA A 56 0.25 3.24 -2.03
N ALA A 57 -0.53 2.19 -2.27
CA ALA A 57 -0.57 1.47 -3.54
C ALA A 57 -1.51 2.19 -4.51
N ILE A 58 -1.06 2.36 -5.75
CA ILE A 58 -1.82 2.93 -6.86
C ILE A 58 -1.75 2.00 -8.08
N ASP A 59 -2.79 1.98 -8.87
CA ASP A 59 -2.81 1.20 -10.09
C ASP A 59 -1.88 1.80 -11.15
N ARG A 60 -1.33 0.95 -12.02
CA ARG A 60 -0.44 1.40 -13.07
C ARG A 60 -1.06 2.45 -14.00
N PRO A 61 -2.29 2.30 -14.49
CA PRO A 61 -2.93 3.34 -15.31
C PRO A 61 -3.04 4.69 -14.60
N ASP A 62 -3.29 4.69 -13.28
CA ASP A 62 -3.37 5.91 -12.50
C ASP A 62 -1.99 6.52 -12.27
N ALA A 63 -0.97 5.71 -11.99
CA ALA A 63 0.40 6.17 -11.93
C ALA A 63 0.86 6.83 -13.24
N GLU A 64 0.48 6.26 -14.38
CA GLU A 64 0.78 6.82 -15.72
C GLU A 64 0.08 8.17 -15.93
N LYS A 65 -1.19 8.33 -15.51
CA LYS A 65 -1.91 9.61 -15.56
C LYS A 65 -1.26 10.69 -14.67
N LEU A 66 -0.74 10.28 -13.51
CA LEU A 66 -0.04 11.17 -12.58
C LEU A 66 1.40 11.47 -13.01
N GLY A 67 1.93 10.81 -14.05
CA GLY A 67 3.31 10.93 -14.50
C GLY A 67 4.33 10.30 -13.55
N LEU A 68 3.92 9.31 -12.76
CA LEU A 68 4.76 8.64 -11.76
C LEU A 68 5.46 7.42 -12.34
N PRO A 69 6.81 7.38 -12.38
CA PRO A 69 7.59 6.22 -12.81
C PRO A 69 7.83 5.26 -11.64
N PHE A 70 8.26 4.03 -11.94
CA PHE A 70 8.95 3.22 -10.95
C PHE A 70 10.29 3.86 -10.55
N PHE A 71 10.60 3.83 -9.27
CA PHE A 71 11.86 4.40 -8.77
C PHE A 71 13.08 3.67 -9.34
N THR A 72 12.97 2.35 -9.53
CA THR A 72 14.01 1.56 -10.21
C THR A 72 14.31 2.06 -11.62
N ASP A 73 13.29 2.48 -12.37
CA ASP A 73 13.48 2.97 -13.75
C ASP A 73 14.20 4.33 -13.78
N LEU A 74 14.00 5.16 -12.74
CA LEU A 74 14.75 6.42 -12.59
C LEU A 74 16.21 6.16 -12.27
N LEU A 75 16.49 5.22 -11.35
CA LEU A 75 17.86 4.84 -10.98
C LEU A 75 18.62 4.26 -12.18
N GLU A 76 18.00 3.34 -12.92
CA GLU A 76 18.60 2.70 -14.09
C GLU A 76 18.91 3.68 -15.24
N LYS A 77 18.13 4.77 -15.34
CA LYS A 77 18.31 5.79 -16.40
C LYS A 77 19.26 6.93 -16.05
N SER A 78 19.70 7.03 -14.80
CA SER A 78 20.54 8.13 -14.33
C SER A 78 21.99 7.70 -14.14
N PRO A 79 22.93 8.10 -15.02
CA PRO A 79 24.35 7.79 -14.85
C PRO A 79 24.96 8.31 -13.53
N ALA A 80 24.37 9.37 -12.96
CA ALA A 80 24.79 9.92 -11.67
C ALA A 80 24.48 9.00 -10.48
N LEU A 81 23.68 7.95 -10.68
CA LEU A 81 23.24 7.03 -9.63
C LEU A 81 23.88 5.62 -9.74
N ASP A 82 24.93 5.47 -10.51
CA ASP A 82 25.68 4.21 -10.69
C ASP A 82 26.22 3.63 -9.37
N ALA A 83 26.31 4.43 -8.31
CA ALA A 83 26.71 3.97 -6.98
C ALA A 83 25.70 3.00 -6.34
N ILE A 84 24.47 2.93 -6.84
CA ILE A 84 23.39 2.10 -6.29
C ILE A 84 22.89 1.15 -7.36
N SER A 85 23.08 -0.15 -7.15
CA SER A 85 22.55 -1.16 -8.06
C SER A 85 21.07 -1.49 -7.76
N CYS A 86 20.22 -1.48 -8.79
CA CYS A 86 18.88 -2.00 -8.71
C CYS A 86 18.92 -3.53 -8.69
N ARG A 87 18.58 -4.15 -7.57
CA ARG A 87 18.52 -5.63 -7.42
C ARG A 87 17.07 -6.08 -7.36
N LYS A 88 16.85 -7.31 -7.79
CA LYS A 88 15.61 -8.02 -7.49
C LYS A 88 15.58 -8.39 -6.01
N THR A 89 14.38 -8.48 -5.45
CA THR A 89 14.15 -9.03 -4.12
C THR A 89 14.55 -10.50 -4.03
N ALA A 90 14.65 -11.06 -2.82
CA ALA A 90 15.00 -12.47 -2.61
C ALA A 90 14.05 -13.45 -3.32
N TYR A 91 12.79 -13.05 -3.50
CA TYR A 91 11.74 -13.80 -4.22
C TYR A 91 11.64 -13.43 -5.71
N GLY A 92 12.62 -12.71 -6.27
CA GLY A 92 12.83 -12.52 -7.71
C GLY A 92 12.12 -11.32 -8.36
N ASP A 93 11.28 -10.58 -7.62
CA ASP A 93 10.56 -9.42 -8.14
C ASP A 93 11.43 -8.14 -8.15
N LYS A 94 11.11 -7.19 -9.04
CA LYS A 94 11.56 -5.81 -8.90
C LYS A 94 10.70 -5.09 -7.85
N PRO A 95 11.29 -4.22 -6.99
CA PRO A 95 10.52 -3.39 -6.07
C PRO A 95 9.41 -2.59 -6.76
N ALA A 96 8.28 -2.40 -6.07
CA ALA A 96 7.12 -1.67 -6.59
C ALA A 96 7.20 -0.15 -6.34
N PHE A 97 8.22 0.32 -5.64
CA PHE A 97 8.35 1.71 -5.25
C PHE A 97 8.36 2.68 -6.41
N SER A 98 7.63 3.79 -6.23
CA SER A 98 7.74 5.05 -6.93
C SER A 98 8.33 6.11 -5.98
N LEU A 99 8.13 7.38 -6.28
CA LEU A 99 8.61 8.49 -5.47
C LEU A 99 7.82 8.60 -4.15
N PRO A 100 8.48 8.92 -3.03
CA PRO A 100 7.78 9.32 -1.82
C PRO A 100 7.29 10.77 -1.97
N VAL A 101 6.05 11.04 -1.55
CA VAL A 101 5.40 12.34 -1.71
C VAL A 101 4.84 12.90 -0.41
N ASN A 102 4.62 14.21 -0.40
CA ASN A 102 3.76 14.92 0.55
C ASN A 102 2.74 15.76 -0.22
N HIS A 103 1.58 15.99 0.39
CA HIS A 103 0.66 17.02 -0.07
C HIS A 103 1.17 18.40 0.35
N CYS A 104 0.92 19.44 -0.47
CA CYS A 104 1.45 20.80 -0.25
C CYS A 104 0.99 21.46 1.07
N ASN A 105 -0.14 21.03 1.63
CA ASN A 105 -0.73 21.61 2.85
C ASN A 105 -0.29 20.90 4.14
N VAL A 106 0.69 19.98 4.11
CA VAL A 106 1.24 19.38 5.33
C VAL A 106 2.27 20.32 5.99
N TYR A 107 2.49 20.14 7.27
CA TYR A 107 3.51 20.92 7.98
C TYR A 107 4.91 20.33 7.79
N THR A 108 5.15 19.09 8.26
CA THR A 108 6.40 18.35 8.04
C THR A 108 6.24 17.14 7.14
N GLY A 109 5.03 16.59 7.07
CA GLY A 109 4.67 15.41 6.29
C GLY A 109 4.73 14.09 7.04
N ILE A 110 5.39 14.00 8.22
CA ILE A 110 5.61 12.74 8.94
C ILE A 110 4.56 12.44 10.00
N SER A 111 3.89 13.46 10.54
CA SER A 111 2.88 13.27 11.59
C SER A 111 1.71 12.40 11.09
N ASP A 112 0.94 11.85 12.02
CA ASP A 112 -0.23 11.05 11.66
C ASP A 112 -1.28 11.91 10.91
N ASP A 113 -1.43 13.20 11.30
CA ASP A 113 -2.26 14.17 10.61
C ASP A 113 -1.78 14.41 9.16
N ASP A 114 -0.50 14.68 8.99
CA ASP A 114 0.09 15.00 7.68
C ASP A 114 0.04 13.81 6.71
N ARG A 115 0.34 12.60 7.19
CA ARG A 115 0.24 11.39 6.36
C ARG A 115 -1.19 11.05 6.00
N ALA A 116 -2.12 11.20 6.96
CA ALA A 116 -3.55 11.01 6.69
C ALA A 116 -4.06 12.00 5.63
N LEU A 117 -3.68 13.27 5.74
CA LEU A 117 -4.00 14.29 4.75
C LEU A 117 -3.44 13.93 3.38
N THR A 118 -2.15 13.60 3.31
CA THR A 118 -1.48 13.24 2.05
C THR A 118 -2.16 12.06 1.37
N MET A 119 -2.47 10.98 2.12
CA MET A 119 -3.10 9.78 1.56
C MET A 119 -4.54 10.02 1.12
N LYS A 120 -5.32 10.75 1.91
CA LYS A 120 -6.69 11.09 1.56
C LYS A 120 -6.76 11.96 0.31
N LYS A 121 -5.87 12.96 0.22
CA LYS A 121 -5.77 13.84 -0.96
C LYS A 121 -5.25 13.11 -2.19
N LEU A 122 -4.36 12.13 -2.02
CA LEU A 122 -3.91 11.27 -3.11
C LEU A 122 -5.09 10.49 -3.72
N ASP A 123 -5.92 9.85 -2.89
CA ASP A 123 -7.12 9.14 -3.34
C ASP A 123 -8.10 10.08 -4.07
N GLU A 124 -8.32 11.28 -3.54
CA GLU A 124 -9.18 12.30 -4.16
C GLU A 124 -8.67 12.72 -5.54
N VAL A 125 -7.38 13.04 -5.65
CA VAL A 125 -6.76 13.47 -6.92
C VAL A 125 -6.80 12.34 -7.96
N ILE A 126 -6.49 11.11 -7.58
CA ILE A 126 -6.54 9.95 -8.50
C ILE A 126 -7.94 9.81 -9.11
N ARG A 127 -8.99 9.91 -8.30
CA ARG A 127 -10.37 9.69 -8.74
C ARG A 127 -11.01 10.85 -9.48
N GLU A 128 -10.67 12.06 -9.12
CA GLU A 128 -11.45 13.22 -9.50
C GLU A 128 -10.68 14.24 -10.35
N ARG A 129 -9.37 14.42 -10.11
CA ARG A 129 -8.59 15.53 -10.65
C ARG A 129 -7.11 15.18 -10.87
N PRO A 130 -6.79 14.12 -11.64
CA PRO A 130 -5.40 13.66 -11.77
C PRO A 130 -4.43 14.73 -12.30
N GLU A 131 -4.92 15.72 -13.04
CA GLU A 131 -4.16 16.87 -13.54
C GLU A 131 -3.67 17.82 -12.43
N ASP A 132 -4.29 17.79 -11.27
CA ASP A 132 -3.91 18.64 -10.13
C ASP A 132 -2.77 18.03 -9.29
N PHE A 133 -2.42 16.75 -9.52
CA PHE A 133 -1.37 16.07 -8.76
C PHE A 133 -0.06 16.88 -8.71
N LYS A 134 0.41 17.38 -9.85
CA LYS A 134 1.64 18.17 -9.93
C LYS A 134 1.59 19.49 -9.15
N LYS A 135 0.39 20.03 -8.90
CA LYS A 135 0.21 21.29 -8.16
C LYS A 135 0.08 21.04 -6.66
N GLU A 136 -0.56 19.92 -6.30
CA GLU A 136 -0.91 19.61 -4.93
C GLU A 136 0.11 18.75 -4.20
N PHE A 137 1.03 18.10 -4.93
CA PHE A 137 2.01 17.19 -4.35
C PHE A 137 3.44 17.56 -4.70
N TYR A 138 4.37 17.24 -3.80
CA TYR A 138 5.80 17.41 -4.02
C TYR A 138 6.58 16.16 -3.55
N ALA A 139 7.77 15.97 -4.11
CA ALA A 139 8.73 14.95 -3.74
C ALA A 139 10.09 15.60 -3.48
N PRO A 140 10.95 15.05 -2.59
CA PRO A 140 10.65 13.88 -1.76
C PRO A 140 9.67 14.19 -0.63
N GLY A 141 8.98 13.15 -0.13
CA GLY A 141 8.01 13.24 0.95
C GLY A 141 8.05 12.04 1.90
N HIS A 142 7.00 11.86 2.70
CA HIS A 142 6.93 10.83 3.75
C HIS A 142 5.90 9.73 3.47
N VAL A 143 5.12 9.85 2.40
CA VAL A 143 4.20 8.80 1.94
C VAL A 143 4.83 8.11 0.74
N PHE A 144 5.26 6.87 0.91
CA PHE A 144 5.84 6.06 -0.15
C PHE A 144 4.74 5.53 -1.07
N LEU A 145 4.92 5.75 -2.37
CA LEU A 145 4.00 5.25 -3.38
C LEU A 145 4.49 3.91 -3.93
N LEU A 146 3.57 2.96 -4.10
CA LEU A 146 3.81 1.67 -4.72
C LEU A 146 2.95 1.56 -5.98
N ILE A 147 3.55 1.21 -7.11
CA ILE A 147 2.83 1.03 -8.37
C ILE A 147 2.56 -0.44 -8.60
N GLY A 148 1.28 -0.81 -8.73
CA GLY A 148 0.87 -2.17 -9.04
C GLY A 148 1.26 -2.57 -10.46
N ARG A 149 1.77 -3.81 -10.61
CA ARG A 149 2.11 -4.42 -11.90
C ARG A 149 0.98 -5.28 -12.46
N GLY A 150 -0.15 -5.34 -11.73
CA GLY A 150 -1.29 -6.20 -12.01
C GLY A 150 -1.13 -7.61 -11.43
N ILE A 151 -2.21 -8.16 -10.86
CA ILE A 151 -2.25 -9.43 -10.12
C ILE A 151 -1.81 -10.65 -10.94
N ARG A 152 -1.91 -10.58 -12.26
CA ARG A 152 -1.44 -11.65 -13.18
C ARG A 152 0.09 -11.66 -13.33
N ASN A 153 0.75 -10.51 -13.10
CA ASN A 153 2.19 -10.34 -13.28
C ASN A 153 2.96 -10.43 -11.96
N ARG A 154 2.34 -10.01 -10.86
CA ARG A 154 2.91 -10.01 -9.52
C ARG A 154 1.78 -10.19 -8.49
N ARG A 155 2.03 -11.00 -7.45
CA ARG A 155 1.03 -11.31 -6.41
C ARG A 155 1.49 -10.82 -5.03
N GLY A 156 2.13 -9.63 -4.96
CA GLY A 156 2.53 -9.01 -3.71
C GLY A 156 1.42 -8.20 -3.07
N HIS A 157 1.65 -7.72 -1.84
CA HIS A 157 0.69 -6.91 -1.10
C HIS A 157 0.17 -5.71 -1.88
N THR A 158 1.03 -5.08 -2.71
CA THR A 158 0.62 -3.99 -3.63
C THR A 158 -0.52 -4.43 -4.56
N GLU A 159 -0.34 -5.53 -5.26
CA GLU A 159 -1.34 -6.05 -6.20
C GLU A 159 -2.56 -6.61 -5.48
N LEU A 160 -2.36 -7.33 -4.37
CA LEU A 160 -3.43 -7.92 -3.58
C LEU A 160 -4.34 -6.85 -2.97
N SER A 161 -3.76 -5.75 -2.45
CA SER A 161 -4.54 -4.64 -1.91
C SER A 161 -5.37 -3.93 -2.98
N LEU A 162 -4.81 -3.69 -4.17
CA LEU A 162 -5.51 -3.10 -5.31
C LEU A 162 -6.64 -4.01 -5.82
N GLU A 163 -6.40 -5.32 -5.91
CA GLU A 163 -7.43 -6.28 -6.33
C GLU A 163 -8.59 -6.34 -5.32
N LEU A 164 -8.26 -6.30 -4.03
CA LEU A 164 -9.26 -6.24 -2.98
C LEU A 164 -10.05 -4.92 -3.01
N GLY A 165 -9.39 -3.80 -3.33
CA GLY A 165 -10.04 -2.51 -3.61
C GLY A 165 -11.05 -2.62 -4.76
N ARG A 166 -10.65 -3.24 -5.89
CA ARG A 166 -11.56 -3.49 -7.02
C ARG A 166 -12.76 -4.36 -6.63
N ALA A 167 -12.53 -5.44 -5.87
CA ALA A 167 -13.60 -6.29 -5.37
C ALA A 167 -14.58 -5.50 -4.48
N ALA A 168 -14.08 -4.53 -3.72
CA ALA A 168 -14.86 -3.61 -2.89
C ALA A 168 -15.50 -2.45 -3.68
N ARG A 169 -15.27 -2.35 -5.00
CA ARG A 169 -15.67 -1.23 -5.86
C ARG A 169 -15.13 0.12 -5.35
N LEU A 170 -13.91 0.09 -4.88
CA LEU A 170 -13.17 1.26 -4.41
C LEU A 170 -12.08 1.58 -5.43
N ASP A 171 -12.26 2.68 -6.14
CA ASP A 171 -11.24 3.27 -6.99
C ASP A 171 -10.29 4.13 -6.15
N GLY A 172 -9.09 4.45 -6.66
CA GLY A 172 -8.11 5.31 -6.01
C GLY A 172 -6.97 4.52 -5.36
N ALA A 173 -6.46 5.03 -4.24
CA ALA A 173 -5.30 4.46 -3.57
C ALA A 173 -5.68 3.52 -2.42
N MET A 174 -4.82 2.50 -2.20
CA MET A 174 -4.90 1.61 -1.05
C MET A 174 -3.72 1.86 -0.11
N ILE A 175 -3.98 1.99 1.19
CA ILE A 175 -2.94 2.07 2.21
C ILE A 175 -2.61 0.65 2.65
N LEU A 176 -1.31 0.37 2.80
CA LEU A 176 -0.82 -0.90 3.35
C LEU A 176 0.36 -0.64 4.29
N CYS A 177 0.51 -1.52 5.27
CA CYS A 177 1.59 -1.46 6.26
C CYS A 177 1.89 -2.87 6.76
N GLU A 178 3.14 -3.28 6.65
CA GLU A 178 3.60 -4.60 7.10
C GLU A 178 3.44 -4.76 8.61
N MET A 179 2.95 -5.93 9.03
CA MET A 179 2.83 -6.28 10.45
C MET A 179 4.14 -6.88 10.96
N LEU A 180 4.83 -6.11 11.80
CA LEU A 180 6.14 -6.48 12.35
C LEU A 180 6.03 -6.98 13.78
N GLY A 181 6.83 -8.00 14.08
CA GLY A 181 7.09 -8.50 15.42
C GLY A 181 8.49 -8.13 15.91
N SER A 182 9.01 -8.87 16.88
CA SER A 182 10.36 -8.66 17.38
C SER A 182 11.42 -9.15 16.37
N GLY A 183 12.04 -8.21 15.66
CA GLY A 183 13.14 -8.46 14.73
C GLY A 183 12.77 -9.05 13.36
N LYS A 184 11.48 -9.34 13.11
CA LYS A 184 10.98 -9.87 11.82
C LYS A 184 9.48 -9.59 11.65
N ALA A 185 8.93 -9.88 10.47
CA ALA A 185 7.50 -9.84 10.25
C ALA A 185 6.74 -10.81 11.17
N LEU A 186 5.49 -10.49 11.49
CA LEU A 186 4.60 -11.41 12.21
C LEU A 186 4.40 -12.68 11.37
N SER A 187 4.45 -13.82 12.04
CA SER A 187 4.06 -15.08 11.40
C SER A 187 2.56 -15.06 11.04
N ARG A 188 2.19 -15.87 10.05
CA ARG A 188 0.77 -16.07 9.66
C ARG A 188 -0.13 -16.34 10.86
N LYS A 189 0.31 -17.18 11.80
CA LYS A 189 -0.44 -17.54 13.01
C LYS A 189 -0.66 -16.33 13.91
N GLU A 190 0.39 -15.56 14.19
CA GLU A 190 0.31 -14.36 15.02
C GLU A 190 -0.60 -13.29 14.38
N ALA A 191 -0.53 -13.09 13.07
CA ALA A 191 -1.41 -12.18 12.34
C ALA A 191 -2.88 -12.64 12.40
N GLN A 192 -3.15 -13.94 12.28
CA GLN A 192 -4.51 -14.50 12.46
C GLN A 192 -5.03 -14.31 13.88
N GLU A 193 -4.20 -14.56 14.89
CA GLU A 193 -4.56 -14.36 16.29
C GLU A 193 -4.82 -12.89 16.60
N TYR A 194 -4.01 -12.00 16.03
CA TYR A 194 -4.23 -10.56 16.13
C TYR A 194 -5.56 -10.15 15.50
N ALA A 195 -5.86 -10.61 14.28
CA ALA A 195 -7.12 -10.34 13.61
C ALA A 195 -8.32 -10.79 14.46
N LYS A 196 -8.27 -12.02 14.98
CA LYS A 196 -9.32 -12.58 15.82
C LYS A 196 -9.56 -11.77 17.10
N ARG A 197 -8.49 -11.36 17.81
CA ARG A 197 -8.57 -10.58 19.04
C ARG A 197 -9.16 -9.19 18.81
N ASN A 198 -8.91 -8.61 17.64
CA ASN A 198 -9.34 -7.25 17.31
C ASN A 198 -10.60 -7.19 16.42
N GLY A 199 -11.24 -8.34 16.16
CA GLY A 199 -12.44 -8.39 15.32
C GLY A 199 -12.20 -7.96 13.88
N LEU A 200 -10.95 -8.11 13.37
CA LEU A 200 -10.56 -7.76 12.01
C LEU A 200 -10.70 -8.98 11.08
N ILE A 201 -10.89 -8.70 9.81
CA ILE A 201 -10.91 -9.73 8.77
C ILE A 201 -9.46 -10.08 8.41
N PHE A 202 -9.15 -11.39 8.38
CA PHE A 202 -7.91 -11.94 7.85
C PHE A 202 -8.22 -12.71 6.57
N ILE A 203 -7.48 -12.42 5.49
CA ILE A 203 -7.63 -13.08 4.18
C ILE A 203 -6.26 -13.44 3.62
N GLU A 204 -6.17 -14.56 2.89
CA GLU A 204 -4.95 -14.99 2.22
C GLU A 204 -4.93 -14.52 0.76
N GLY A 205 -3.74 -14.21 0.27
CA GLY A 205 -3.53 -13.72 -1.08
C GLY A 205 -4.08 -14.65 -2.17
N LYS A 206 -4.00 -15.98 -1.95
CA LYS A 206 -4.58 -16.97 -2.86
C LYS A 206 -6.11 -16.85 -3.03
N ASP A 207 -6.80 -16.38 -1.98
CA ASP A 207 -8.25 -16.20 -2.00
C ASP A 207 -8.65 -14.86 -2.66
N ILE A 208 -7.69 -13.93 -2.81
CA ILE A 208 -7.86 -12.66 -3.53
C ILE A 208 -7.50 -12.84 -5.00
N ALA A 209 -6.35 -13.47 -5.29
CA ALA A 209 -5.83 -13.59 -6.65
C ALA A 209 -6.62 -14.55 -7.56
N GLY A 210 -7.49 -15.37 -6.97
CA GLY A 210 -8.13 -16.48 -7.69
C GLY A 210 -7.14 -17.60 -8.01
N LYS A 211 -7.67 -18.74 -8.41
CA LYS A 211 -6.86 -19.90 -8.88
C LYS A 211 -6.27 -19.65 -10.26
#